data_fdc7b5e873e99bc9a63a4f4a068165df
#
_entry.id   fdc7b5e873e99bc9a63a4f4a068165df
#
_cell.length_a   1.000
_cell.length_b   1.000
_cell.length_c   1.000
_cell.angle_alpha   90.00
_cell.angle_beta   90.00
_cell.angle_gamma   90.00
#
_symmetry.space_group_name_H-M   'P 1'
#
loop_
_entity.id
_entity.type
_entity.pdbx_description
1 polymer ?
#
loop_
_entity_poly.entity_id
_entity_poly.type
_entity_poly.pdbx_seq_one_letter_code
_entity_poly.pdbx_strand_id
1 'polypeptide(L)'
;MAEEKIHTKHPLGKSGKNISKQKYDTLKTAILSALKNKELTHTELFNHLNNSLKGKFSGNISWYGETVKLDLEARNIIERTSSTPQKYQLKRNQPS
;
A
#
# COMPACT_ATOMS: atom_id res chain seq x y z
N MET A 1 0.38 17.88 20.55
CA MET A 1 -0.82 17.70 19.74
C MET A 1 -1.02 16.24 19.44
N ALA A 2 -2.25 15.80 19.43
CA ALA A 2 -2.53 14.41 19.13
C ALA A 2 -2.21 14.11 17.67
N GLU A 3 -1.59 12.99 17.44
CA GLU A 3 -1.29 12.52 16.10
C GLU A 3 -2.59 12.04 15.44
N GLU A 4 -2.80 12.45 14.20
CA GLU A 4 -3.94 11.96 13.45
C GLU A 4 -3.77 10.49 13.14
N LYS A 5 -4.87 9.77 13.19
CA LYS A 5 -4.88 8.35 12.84
C LYS A 5 -5.90 8.09 11.76
N ILE A 6 -5.66 7.07 10.98
CA ILE A 6 -6.60 6.62 9.96
C ILE A 6 -6.95 5.16 10.23
N HIS A 7 -8.22 4.84 10.07
CA HIS A 7 -8.68 3.46 10.18
C HIS A 7 -8.64 2.84 8.80
N THR A 8 -7.78 1.85 8.62
CA THR A 8 -7.61 1.22 7.31
C THR A 8 -8.76 0.27 7.00
N LYS A 9 -8.94 -0.03 5.72
CA LYS A 9 -9.95 -0.96 5.23
C LYS A 9 -9.29 -2.27 4.82
N HIS A 10 -10.10 -3.31 4.74
CA HIS A 10 -9.65 -4.61 4.25
C HIS A 10 -10.54 -5.03 3.09
N PRO A 11 -9.98 -5.53 1.97
CA PRO A 11 -10.76 -5.86 0.79
C PRO A 11 -11.81 -6.94 1.00
N LEU A 12 -11.62 -7.79 2.01
CA LEU A 12 -12.59 -8.84 2.33
C LEU A 12 -13.58 -8.42 3.43
N GLY A 13 -13.61 -7.13 3.78
CA GLY A 13 -14.52 -6.64 4.80
C GLY A 13 -14.09 -6.93 6.23
N LYS A 14 -12.87 -7.44 6.41
CA LYS A 14 -12.33 -7.67 7.75
C LYS A 14 -11.98 -6.36 8.41
N SER A 15 -11.84 -6.39 9.74
CA SER A 15 -11.44 -5.21 10.50
C SER A 15 -10.08 -4.72 10.05
N GLY A 16 -9.97 -3.43 9.82
CA GLY A 16 -8.69 -2.81 9.52
C GLY A 16 -7.94 -2.47 10.79
N LYS A 17 -6.96 -1.57 10.66
CA LYS A 17 -6.13 -1.15 11.77
C LYS A 17 -6.14 0.37 11.87
N ASN A 18 -6.01 0.88 13.09
CA ASN A 18 -5.78 2.31 13.29
C ASN A 18 -4.28 2.55 13.25
N ILE A 19 -3.82 3.35 12.31
CA ILE A 19 -2.40 3.67 12.20
C ILE A 19 -2.23 5.18 12.05
N SER A 20 -1.02 5.65 12.34
CA SER A 20 -0.67 7.05 12.14
C SER A 20 -0.96 7.46 10.70
N LYS A 21 -1.64 8.59 10.53
CA LYS A 21 -1.90 9.11 9.19
C LYS A 21 -0.60 9.43 8.47
N GLN A 22 0.41 9.93 9.20
CA GLN A 22 1.71 10.22 8.62
C GLN A 22 2.35 8.94 8.04
N LYS A 23 2.29 7.86 8.79
CA LYS A 23 2.83 6.58 8.31
C LYS A 23 2.01 6.04 7.14
N TYR A 24 0.68 6.16 7.22
CA TYR A 24 -0.19 5.77 6.12
C TYR A 24 0.17 6.53 4.85
N ASP A 25 0.29 7.85 4.93
CA ASP A 25 0.59 8.66 3.76
C ASP A 25 1.97 8.33 3.19
N THR A 26 2.94 8.07 4.04
CA THR A 26 4.29 7.70 3.62
C THR A 26 4.26 6.39 2.83
N LEU A 27 3.61 5.37 3.38
CA LEU A 27 3.51 4.07 2.70
C LEU A 27 2.66 4.17 1.44
N LYS A 28 1.56 4.91 1.48
CA LYS A 28 0.72 5.10 0.29
C LYS A 28 1.52 5.73 -0.84
N THR A 29 2.24 6.81 -0.55
CA THR A 29 3.07 7.47 -1.55
C THR A 29 4.11 6.53 -2.14
N ALA A 30 4.78 5.75 -1.28
CA ALA A 30 5.80 4.82 -1.72
C ALA A 30 5.21 3.71 -2.60
N ILE A 31 4.06 3.17 -2.22
CA ILE A 31 3.40 2.12 -3.00
C ILE A 31 2.97 2.65 -4.37
N LEU A 32 2.30 3.80 -4.38
CA LEU A 32 1.83 4.37 -5.64
C LEU A 32 2.99 4.72 -6.57
N SER A 33 4.07 5.24 -6.01
CA SER A 33 5.26 5.55 -6.78
C SER A 33 5.90 4.29 -7.36
N ALA A 34 5.94 3.22 -6.58
CA ALA A 34 6.51 1.95 -7.03
C ALA A 34 5.71 1.35 -8.19
N LEU A 35 4.39 1.55 -8.18
CA LEU A 35 3.51 0.94 -9.18
C LEU A 35 3.22 1.85 -10.36
N LYS A 36 3.81 3.04 -10.39
CA LYS A 36 3.57 3.99 -11.48
C LYS A 36 4.07 3.39 -12.79
N ASN A 37 3.14 3.17 -13.73
CA ASN A 37 3.43 2.63 -15.07
C ASN A 37 4.05 1.24 -15.07
N LYS A 38 3.82 0.45 -14.02
CA LYS A 38 4.36 -0.92 -13.99
C LYS A 38 3.58 -1.80 -13.02
N GLU A 39 3.79 -3.09 -13.17
CA GLU A 39 3.25 -4.11 -12.27
C GLU A 39 4.39 -4.71 -11.49
N LEU A 40 4.16 -4.99 -10.21
CA LEU A 40 5.16 -5.62 -9.36
C LEU A 40 4.52 -6.77 -8.59
N THR A 41 5.28 -7.84 -8.41
CA THR A 41 4.86 -8.91 -7.50
C THR A 41 4.93 -8.39 -6.07
N HIS A 42 4.30 -9.13 -5.13
CA HIS A 42 4.37 -8.77 -3.72
C HIS A 42 5.83 -8.61 -3.27
N THR A 43 6.68 -9.58 -3.64
CA THR A 43 8.09 -9.55 -3.27
C THR A 43 8.80 -8.32 -3.82
N GLU A 44 8.58 -8.03 -5.09
CA GLU A 44 9.20 -6.87 -5.74
C GLU A 44 8.73 -5.57 -5.10
N LEU A 45 7.43 -5.47 -4.84
CA LEU A 45 6.87 -4.28 -4.21
C LEU A 45 7.48 -4.05 -2.83
N PHE A 46 7.55 -5.10 -2.00
CA PHE A 46 8.06 -4.95 -0.64
C PHE A 46 9.58 -4.74 -0.62
N ASN A 47 10.31 -5.31 -1.57
CA ASN A 47 11.72 -4.97 -1.72
C ASN A 47 11.90 -3.49 -2.02
N HIS A 48 11.05 -2.95 -2.90
CA HIS A 48 11.08 -1.53 -3.23
C HIS A 48 10.79 -0.68 -1.98
N LEU A 49 9.75 -1.05 -1.21
CA LEU A 49 9.40 -0.31 -0.01
C LEU A 49 10.53 -0.34 1.01
N ASN A 50 11.12 -1.51 1.24
CA ASN A 50 12.21 -1.62 2.19
C ASN A 50 13.42 -0.79 1.76
N ASN A 51 13.75 -0.80 0.48
CA ASN A 51 14.87 -0.02 -0.02
C ASN A 51 14.60 1.48 0.05
N SER A 52 13.39 1.90 -0.30
CA SER A 52 13.02 3.32 -0.32
C SER A 52 12.90 3.92 1.07
N LEU A 53 12.45 3.14 2.04
CA LEU A 53 12.14 3.64 3.37
C LEU A 53 13.17 3.26 4.43
N LYS A 54 14.18 2.51 4.06
CA LYS A 54 15.23 2.08 4.98
C LYS A 54 15.86 3.30 5.65
N GLY A 55 15.85 3.29 6.98
CA GLY A 55 16.39 4.40 7.77
C GLY A 55 15.55 5.65 7.80
N LYS A 56 14.43 5.66 7.10
CA LYS A 56 13.55 6.83 7.02
C LYS A 56 12.18 6.59 7.66
N PHE A 57 11.83 5.34 7.89
CA PHE A 57 10.52 4.98 8.42
C PHE A 57 10.68 4.39 9.81
N SER A 58 9.92 4.91 10.75
CA SER A 58 9.90 4.39 12.11
C SER A 58 8.84 3.30 12.20
N GLY A 59 9.27 2.08 12.44
CA GLY A 59 8.36 0.94 12.58
C GLY A 59 8.66 -0.17 11.58
N ASN A 60 7.81 -1.17 11.58
CA ASN A 60 7.98 -2.34 10.71
C ASN A 60 7.42 -2.03 9.32
N ILE A 61 8.32 -1.81 8.35
CA ILE A 61 7.93 -1.44 7.00
C ILE A 61 7.01 -2.49 6.39
N SER A 62 7.31 -3.78 6.59
CA SER A 62 6.50 -4.85 6.01
C SER A 62 5.11 -4.89 6.60
N TRP A 63 4.97 -4.72 7.92
CA TRP A 63 3.67 -4.73 8.56
C TRP A 63 2.81 -3.53 8.11
N TYR A 64 3.39 -2.34 8.17
CA TYR A 64 2.67 -1.13 7.73
C TYR A 64 2.39 -1.18 6.24
N GLY A 65 3.36 -1.68 5.46
CA GLY A 65 3.18 -1.82 4.02
C GLY A 65 2.03 -2.73 3.66
N GLU A 66 1.91 -3.88 4.33
CA GLU A 66 0.81 -4.80 4.09
C GLU A 66 -0.52 -4.17 4.47
N THR A 67 -0.56 -3.50 5.61
CA THR A 67 -1.79 -2.85 6.09
C THR A 67 -2.25 -1.77 5.10
N VAL A 68 -1.34 -0.92 4.65
CA VAL A 68 -1.67 0.14 3.69
C VAL A 68 -2.02 -0.44 2.32
N LYS A 69 -1.30 -1.48 1.88
CA LYS A 69 -1.58 -2.14 0.61
C LYS A 69 -3.01 -2.68 0.59
N LEU A 70 -3.41 -3.37 1.63
CA LEU A 70 -4.77 -3.91 1.73
C LEU A 70 -5.81 -2.79 1.72
N ASP A 71 -5.53 -1.69 2.40
CA ASP A 71 -6.42 -0.53 2.40
C ASP A 71 -6.58 0.04 0.99
N LEU A 72 -5.48 0.17 0.26
CA LEU A 72 -5.52 0.69 -1.11
C LEU A 72 -6.30 -0.24 -2.04
N GLU A 73 -6.19 -1.56 -1.84
CA GLU A 73 -7.00 -2.52 -2.59
C GLU A 73 -8.48 -2.35 -2.26
N ALA A 74 -8.80 -2.19 -0.97
CA ALA A 74 -10.18 -2.03 -0.54
C ALA A 74 -10.82 -0.75 -1.07
N ARG A 75 -10.02 0.28 -1.27
CA ARG A 75 -10.48 1.56 -1.82
C ARG A 75 -10.42 1.61 -3.35
N ASN A 76 -10.03 0.52 -3.98
CA ASN A 76 -9.93 0.42 -5.44
C ASN A 76 -8.91 1.39 -6.03
N ILE A 77 -7.84 1.66 -5.29
CA ILE A 77 -6.74 2.50 -5.77
C ILE A 77 -5.70 1.65 -6.47
N ILE A 78 -5.47 0.43 -5.97
CA ILE A 78 -4.63 -0.56 -6.63
C ILE A 78 -5.43 -1.84 -6.81
N GLU A 79 -4.98 -2.70 -7.71
CA GLU A 79 -5.64 -3.97 -7.97
C GLU A 79 -4.61 -5.06 -8.20
N ARG A 80 -5.06 -6.31 -8.06
CA ARG A 80 -4.24 -7.48 -8.36
C ARG A 80 -4.47 -7.90 -9.79
N THR A 81 -3.41 -8.36 -10.44
CA THR A 81 -3.55 -8.90 -11.79
C THR A 81 -3.97 -10.37 -11.70
N SER A 82 -4.44 -10.90 -12.82
CA SER A 82 -4.79 -12.33 -12.91
C SER A 82 -3.62 -13.16 -13.43
N SER A 83 -2.44 -12.56 -13.54
CA SER A 83 -1.25 -13.25 -14.05
C SER A 83 -0.67 -14.20 -13.00
N THR A 84 0.23 -15.08 -13.45
CA THR A 84 0.97 -15.99 -12.59
C THR A 84 2.46 -15.74 -12.85
N PRO A 85 3.23 -15.26 -11.86
CA PRO A 85 2.80 -14.88 -10.51
C PRO A 85 1.90 -13.66 -10.51
N GLN A 86 1.07 -13.56 -9.47
CA GLN A 86 0.17 -12.43 -9.32
C GLN A 86 0.97 -11.15 -9.04
N LYS A 87 0.56 -10.06 -9.65
CA LYS A 87 1.20 -8.77 -9.49
C LYS A 87 0.18 -7.74 -9.03
N TYR A 88 0.69 -6.60 -8.59
CA TYR A 88 -0.13 -5.46 -8.20
C TYR A 88 0.13 -4.32 -9.16
N GLN A 89 -0.90 -3.53 -9.44
CA GLN A 89 -0.81 -2.38 -10.33
C GLN A 89 -1.79 -1.32 -9.88
N LEU A 90 -1.58 -0.10 -10.32
CA LEU A 90 -2.55 0.95 -10.08
C LEU A 90 -3.82 0.63 -10.83
N LYS A 91 -4.95 0.81 -10.17
CA LYS A 91 -6.23 0.62 -10.84
C LYS A 91 -6.45 1.82 -11.75
N ARG A 92 -6.74 1.55 -13.01
CA ARG A 92 -7.00 2.63 -13.94
C ARG A 92 -8.35 3.24 -13.64
N ASN A 93 -8.35 4.56 -13.50
CA ASN A 93 -9.60 5.28 -13.46
C ASN A 93 -10.21 5.23 -14.85
N GLN A 94 -11.43 4.78 -14.92
CA GLN A 94 -12.14 4.81 -16.18
C GLN A 94 -12.47 6.26 -16.48
N PRO A 95 -12.02 6.79 -17.63
CA PRO A 95 -12.48 8.11 -18.00
C PRO A 95 -13.97 8.06 -18.18
N SER A 96 -14.61 8.95 -17.51
CA SER A 96 -16.05 9.03 -17.60
C SER A 96 -16.48 9.54 -18.95
#